data_0179a73847c2f46c2a9e7bcaf118c93f
#
_entry.id   0179a73847c2f46c2a9e7bcaf118c93f
#
_cell.length_a   1.000
_cell.length_b   1.000
_cell.length_c   1.000
_cell.angle_alpha   90.00
_cell.angle_beta   90.00
_cell.angle_gamma   90.00
#
_symmetry.space_group_name_H-M   'P 1'
#
loop_
_entity.id
_entity.type
_entity.pdbx_description
1 polymer ?
#
loop_
_entity_poly.entity_id
_entity_poly.type
_entity_poly.pdbx_seq_one_letter_code
_entity_poly.pdbx_strand_id
1 'polypeptide(L)'
;MNKILISISVLLLAQLSFAGHHEESEKAAATVIGYEVSDEGEKLKILAGDTSNIDIWVSYVEAHNTRDLEAINRTNAADFEGRASNGVIVKGPEAHAAFLKQWFATSNPSWKYNYAMANDVHQSDGTVHHWVTSAYTVTDTIDGKEVVSEEFFDVRIENGKIKYILVASRAVIAEGQ
;
A
#
# COMPACT_ATOMS: atom_id res chain seq x y z
N MET A 1 -73.34 -54.22 13.01
CA MET A 1 -72.46 -53.58 14.05
C MET A 1 -71.03 -53.73 13.55
N ASN A 2 -70.56 -52.74 12.80
CA ASN A 2 -69.21 -52.75 12.21
C ASN A 2 -68.32 -51.86 13.08
N LYS A 3 -67.27 -52.48 13.65
CA LYS A 3 -66.22 -51.74 14.38
C LYS A 3 -65.13 -51.32 13.37
N ILE A 4 -64.98 -50.01 13.20
CA ILE A 4 -63.92 -49.43 12.42
C ILE A 4 -62.70 -49.29 13.32
N LEU A 5 -61.60 -49.97 12.99
CA LEU A 5 -60.28 -49.76 13.60
C LEU A 5 -59.58 -48.62 12.85
N ILE A 6 -59.29 -47.57 13.54
CA ILE A 6 -58.46 -46.45 13.04
C ILE A 6 -57.01 -46.77 13.44
N SER A 7 -56.18 -47.08 12.47
CA SER A 7 -54.73 -47.18 12.66
C SER A 7 -54.10 -45.82 12.56
N ILE A 8 -53.52 -45.35 13.67
CA ILE A 8 -52.73 -44.11 13.72
C ILE A 8 -51.30 -44.48 13.39
N SER A 9 -50.84 -44.10 12.18
CA SER A 9 -49.43 -44.18 11.78
C SER A 9 -48.71 -42.96 12.32
N VAL A 10 -47.80 -43.17 13.28
CA VAL A 10 -46.88 -42.14 13.79
C VAL A 10 -45.72 -42.00 12.82
N LEU A 11 -45.68 -40.93 12.09
CA LEU A 11 -44.59 -40.56 11.22
C LEU A 11 -43.45 -39.95 12.03
N LEU A 12 -42.38 -40.67 12.28
CA LEU A 12 -41.18 -40.18 12.98
C LEU A 12 -40.34 -39.35 11.99
N LEU A 13 -40.44 -38.01 12.05
CA LEU A 13 -39.52 -37.15 11.31
C LEU A 13 -38.16 -37.12 12.03
N ALA A 14 -37.19 -37.80 11.47
CA ALA A 14 -35.79 -37.64 11.85
C ALA A 14 -35.30 -36.29 11.37
N GLN A 15 -35.11 -35.32 12.27
CA GLN A 15 -34.40 -34.08 11.98
C GLN A 15 -32.91 -34.36 11.90
N LEU A 16 -32.36 -34.40 10.69
CA LEU A 16 -30.94 -34.35 10.42
C LEU A 16 -30.45 -32.92 10.76
N SER A 17 -29.90 -32.77 11.95
CA SER A 17 -29.14 -31.54 12.31
C SER A 17 -27.85 -31.57 11.50
N PHE A 18 -27.79 -30.79 10.42
CA PHE A 18 -26.53 -30.41 9.80
C PHE A 18 -25.80 -29.50 10.79
N ALA A 19 -24.89 -30.08 11.58
CA ALA A 19 -23.88 -29.31 12.27
C ALA A 19 -22.94 -28.76 11.18
N GLY A 20 -23.19 -27.51 10.73
CA GLY A 20 -22.26 -26.79 9.92
C GLY A 20 -20.96 -26.63 10.72
N HIS A 21 -19.93 -27.37 10.33
CA HIS A 21 -18.57 -27.05 10.70
C HIS A 21 -18.27 -25.69 10.04
N HIS A 22 -18.41 -24.62 10.80
CA HIS A 22 -17.65 -23.41 10.55
C HIS A 22 -16.19 -23.79 10.84
N GLU A 23 -15.46 -24.17 9.81
CA GLU A 23 -14.01 -24.05 9.83
C GLU A 23 -13.74 -22.55 9.98
N GLU A 24 -13.51 -22.10 11.23
CA GLU A 24 -12.72 -20.88 11.44
C GLU A 24 -11.39 -21.14 10.73
N SER A 25 -11.24 -20.54 9.55
CA SER A 25 -9.97 -20.46 8.85
C SER A 25 -9.01 -19.82 9.83
N GLU A 26 -8.16 -20.61 10.50
CA GLU A 26 -7.04 -20.09 11.27
C GLU A 26 -6.30 -19.16 10.33
N LYS A 27 -6.36 -17.85 10.62
CA LYS A 27 -5.65 -16.84 9.86
C LYS A 27 -4.17 -17.20 9.96
N ALA A 28 -3.61 -17.75 8.88
CA ALA A 28 -2.21 -18.18 8.86
C ALA A 28 -1.34 -17.05 9.44
N ALA A 29 -0.47 -17.39 10.39
CA ALA A 29 0.41 -16.41 11.01
C ALA A 29 1.20 -15.69 9.91
N ALA A 30 1.20 -14.35 9.95
CA ALA A 30 1.87 -13.54 8.93
C ALA A 30 3.36 -13.91 8.86
N THR A 31 3.87 -14.08 7.63
CA THR A 31 5.25 -14.51 7.41
C THR A 31 6.21 -13.38 7.76
N VAL A 32 7.21 -13.66 8.60
CA VAL A 32 8.32 -12.74 8.87
C VAL A 32 9.22 -12.69 7.64
N ILE A 33 9.39 -11.50 7.06
CA ILE A 33 10.19 -11.26 5.86
C ILE A 33 11.46 -10.46 6.12
N GLY A 34 11.61 -9.89 7.32
CA GLY A 34 12.77 -9.10 7.71
C GLY A 34 12.64 -8.53 9.12
N TYR A 35 13.55 -7.60 9.41
CA TYR A 35 13.60 -6.89 10.70
C TYR A 35 13.97 -5.44 10.48
N GLU A 36 13.35 -4.55 11.26
CA GLU A 36 13.70 -3.15 11.43
C GLU A 36 14.39 -2.96 12.79
N VAL A 37 15.23 -1.96 12.92
CA VAL A 37 15.75 -1.52 14.21
C VAL A 37 15.17 -0.13 14.48
N SER A 38 14.40 0.01 15.57
CA SER A 38 13.81 1.29 15.97
C SER A 38 14.88 2.30 16.40
N ASP A 39 14.51 3.57 16.55
CA ASP A 39 15.42 4.62 17.04
C ASP A 39 15.94 4.31 18.45
N GLU A 40 15.19 3.54 19.26
CA GLU A 40 15.59 3.07 20.59
C GLU A 40 16.46 1.80 20.54
N GLY A 41 16.75 1.26 19.35
CA GLY A 41 17.56 0.07 19.15
C GLY A 41 16.82 -1.26 19.28
N GLU A 42 15.49 -1.27 19.34
CA GLU A 42 14.69 -2.48 19.38
C GLU A 42 14.61 -3.15 18.01
N LYS A 43 14.69 -4.48 18.00
CA LYS A 43 14.53 -5.28 16.79
C LYS A 43 13.07 -5.64 16.58
N LEU A 44 12.43 -4.95 15.64
CA LEU A 44 11.03 -5.15 15.27
C LEU A 44 10.92 -6.11 14.08
N LYS A 45 9.86 -6.92 14.06
CA LYS A 45 9.60 -7.84 12.94
C LYS A 45 8.94 -7.09 11.80
N ILE A 46 9.45 -7.33 10.59
CA ILE A 46 8.77 -6.98 9.35
C ILE A 46 8.02 -8.21 8.86
N LEU A 47 6.73 -8.08 8.69
CA LEU A 47 5.84 -9.13 8.21
C LEU A 47 5.40 -8.84 6.77
N ALA A 48 4.95 -9.86 6.05
CA ALA A 48 4.24 -9.66 4.80
C ALA A 48 2.96 -8.86 5.07
N GLY A 49 2.77 -7.75 4.36
CA GLY A 49 1.65 -6.82 4.52
C GLY A 49 0.49 -7.10 3.57
N ASP A 50 -0.58 -6.32 3.73
CA ASP A 50 -1.74 -6.37 2.84
C ASP A 50 -1.42 -5.74 1.49
N THR A 51 -1.55 -6.53 0.42
CA THR A 51 -1.27 -6.09 -0.95
C THR A 51 -2.23 -5.00 -1.45
N SER A 52 -3.39 -4.79 -0.81
CA SER A 52 -4.28 -3.67 -1.14
C SER A 52 -3.62 -2.30 -0.95
N ASN A 53 -2.60 -2.19 -0.08
CA ASN A 53 -1.78 -1.00 0.05
C ASN A 53 -0.97 -0.70 -1.22
N ILE A 54 -0.59 -1.72 -1.99
CA ILE A 54 0.06 -1.54 -3.30
C ILE A 54 -0.88 -0.83 -4.26
N ASP A 55 -2.17 -1.19 -4.28
CA ASP A 55 -3.16 -0.58 -5.17
C ASP A 55 -3.35 0.91 -4.86
N ILE A 56 -3.33 1.28 -3.56
CA ILE A 56 -3.36 2.69 -3.12
C ILE A 56 -2.14 3.44 -3.66
N TRP A 57 -0.94 2.88 -3.50
CA TRP A 57 0.31 3.49 -3.95
C TRP A 57 0.37 3.61 -5.47
N VAL A 58 0.06 2.54 -6.21
CA VAL A 58 0.05 2.56 -7.68
C VAL A 58 -0.93 3.59 -8.22
N SER A 59 -2.15 3.66 -7.66
CA SER A 59 -3.14 4.68 -8.04
C SER A 59 -2.65 6.10 -7.74
N TYR A 60 -1.92 6.29 -6.65
CA TYR A 60 -1.33 7.57 -6.28
C TYR A 60 -0.23 8.00 -7.27
N VAL A 61 0.64 7.07 -7.72
CA VAL A 61 1.64 7.35 -8.75
C VAL A 61 0.99 7.62 -10.10
N GLU A 62 -0.09 6.91 -10.45
CA GLU A 62 -0.82 7.18 -11.68
C GLU A 62 -1.48 8.58 -11.68
N ALA A 63 -1.94 9.05 -10.52
CA ALA A 63 -2.41 10.43 -10.39
C ALA A 63 -1.28 11.46 -10.62
N HIS A 64 -0.01 11.13 -10.31
CA HIS A 64 1.14 11.94 -10.70
C HIS A 64 1.37 11.92 -12.21
N ASN A 65 1.30 10.73 -12.85
CA ASN A 65 1.43 10.58 -14.29
C ASN A 65 0.37 11.40 -15.06
N THR A 66 -0.86 11.41 -14.55
CA THR A 66 -1.99 12.14 -15.15
C THR A 66 -2.12 13.60 -14.68
N ARG A 67 -1.23 14.06 -13.76
CA ARG A 67 -1.27 15.41 -13.18
C ARG A 67 -2.53 15.70 -12.38
N ASP A 68 -3.22 14.68 -11.86
CA ASP A 68 -4.41 14.83 -11.02
C ASP A 68 -4.04 15.25 -9.59
N LEU A 69 -3.74 16.55 -9.43
CA LEU A 69 -3.37 17.12 -8.13
C LEU A 69 -4.49 16.98 -7.09
N GLU A 70 -5.74 16.90 -7.52
CA GLU A 70 -6.87 16.72 -6.61
C GLU A 70 -6.88 15.29 -6.02
N ALA A 71 -6.69 14.27 -6.86
CA ALA A 71 -6.56 12.90 -6.39
C ALA A 71 -5.35 12.72 -5.47
N ILE A 72 -4.19 13.30 -5.82
CA ILE A 72 -2.99 13.28 -4.98
C ILE A 72 -3.29 13.91 -3.62
N ASN A 73 -3.88 15.11 -3.61
CA ASN A 73 -4.19 15.83 -2.37
C ASN A 73 -5.19 15.05 -1.49
N ARG A 74 -6.22 14.45 -2.09
CA ARG A 74 -7.18 13.61 -1.36
C ARG A 74 -6.56 12.36 -0.75
N THR A 75 -5.51 11.81 -1.38
CA THR A 75 -4.85 10.59 -0.91
C THR A 75 -3.79 10.87 0.15
N ASN A 76 -3.25 12.08 0.24
CA ASN A 76 -2.33 12.47 1.31
C ASN A 76 -3.03 12.48 2.67
N ALA A 77 -2.31 12.07 3.72
CA ALA A 77 -2.70 12.31 5.10
C ALA A 77 -2.56 13.79 5.46
N ALA A 78 -3.30 14.27 6.46
CA ALA A 78 -3.22 15.68 6.90
C ALA A 78 -1.81 16.07 7.37
N ASP A 79 -1.07 15.12 7.92
CA ASP A 79 0.32 15.25 8.39
C ASP A 79 1.33 14.57 7.45
N PHE A 80 1.03 14.59 6.15
CA PHE A 80 1.91 14.06 5.10
C PHE A 80 3.33 14.63 5.19
N GLU A 81 4.33 13.77 5.02
CA GLU A 81 5.73 14.17 4.85
C GLU A 81 6.35 13.42 3.65
N GLY A 82 6.88 14.15 2.68
CA GLY A 82 7.67 13.63 1.57
C GLY A 82 9.12 14.04 1.68
N ARG A 83 10.04 13.10 1.54
CA ARG A 83 11.49 13.30 1.51
C ARG A 83 12.02 12.94 0.13
N ALA A 84 12.34 13.96 -0.65
CA ALA A 84 12.88 13.79 -1.99
C ALA A 84 14.36 13.34 -1.95
N SER A 85 14.83 12.70 -3.01
CA SER A 85 16.20 12.16 -3.14
C SER A 85 17.30 13.24 -3.08
N ASN A 86 16.96 14.51 -3.32
CA ASN A 86 17.86 15.67 -3.22
C ASN A 86 17.88 16.31 -1.82
N GLY A 87 17.20 15.72 -0.84
CA GLY A 87 17.15 16.19 0.55
C GLY A 87 16.04 17.20 0.84
N VAL A 88 15.23 17.59 -0.14
CA VAL A 88 14.04 18.46 0.08
C VAL A 88 13.02 17.68 0.90
N ILE A 89 12.46 18.33 1.92
CA ILE A 89 11.37 17.82 2.75
C ILE A 89 10.13 18.68 2.51
N VAL A 90 9.02 18.02 2.17
CA VAL A 90 7.72 18.64 1.94
C VAL A 90 6.76 18.16 3.02
N LYS A 91 6.11 19.08 3.74
CA LYS A 91 5.18 18.75 4.84
C LYS A 91 3.78 19.29 4.57
N GLY A 92 2.81 18.41 4.68
CA GLY A 92 1.40 18.67 4.47
C GLY A 92 0.96 18.63 3.00
N PRO A 93 -0.33 18.35 2.78
CA PRO A 93 -0.90 18.17 1.44
C PRO A 93 -0.84 19.44 0.59
N GLU A 94 -1.05 20.62 1.17
CA GLU A 94 -1.01 21.89 0.45
C GLU A 94 0.39 22.22 -0.07
N ALA A 95 1.42 22.01 0.76
CA ALA A 95 2.81 22.21 0.35
C ALA A 95 3.22 21.22 -0.74
N HIS A 96 2.74 19.97 -0.64
CA HIS A 96 2.97 18.97 -1.67
C HIS A 96 2.31 19.33 -3.01
N ALA A 97 1.07 19.77 -2.99
CA ALA A 97 0.37 20.23 -4.20
C ALA A 97 1.07 21.43 -4.85
N ALA A 98 1.55 22.39 -4.05
CA ALA A 98 2.30 23.54 -4.53
C ALA A 98 3.65 23.12 -5.16
N PHE A 99 4.38 22.21 -4.52
CA PHE A 99 5.62 21.65 -5.04
C PHE A 99 5.40 20.94 -6.37
N LEU A 100 4.41 20.06 -6.46
CA LEU A 100 4.09 19.33 -7.69
C LEU A 100 3.65 20.25 -8.82
N LYS A 101 2.83 21.25 -8.52
CA LYS A 101 2.40 22.25 -9.51
C LYS A 101 3.59 22.99 -10.13
N GLN A 102 4.57 23.37 -9.31
CA GLN A 102 5.78 24.03 -9.79
C GLN A 102 6.65 23.05 -10.60
N TRP A 103 6.84 21.83 -10.13
CA TRP A 103 7.64 20.82 -10.81
C TRP A 103 7.05 20.48 -12.17
N PHE A 104 5.75 20.15 -12.25
CA PHE A 104 5.07 19.84 -13.50
C PHE A 104 5.00 21.02 -14.51
N ALA A 105 5.16 22.26 -14.05
CA ALA A 105 5.24 23.42 -14.95
C ALA A 105 6.62 23.57 -15.60
N THR A 106 7.68 22.99 -15.03
CA THR A 106 9.07 23.16 -15.47
C THR A 106 9.68 21.90 -16.08
N SER A 107 9.06 20.74 -15.84
CA SER A 107 9.52 19.45 -16.36
C SER A 107 8.33 18.52 -16.61
N ASN A 108 8.60 17.36 -17.21
CA ASN A 108 7.56 16.40 -17.59
C ASN A 108 7.88 14.98 -17.06
N PRO A 109 7.97 14.80 -15.73
CA PRO A 109 8.28 13.51 -15.16
C PRO A 109 7.18 12.48 -15.44
N SER A 110 7.58 11.25 -15.70
CA SER A 110 6.68 10.11 -15.81
C SER A 110 7.28 8.89 -15.12
N TRP A 111 6.44 8.12 -14.44
CA TRP A 111 6.81 6.96 -13.63
C TRP A 111 6.28 5.70 -14.28
N LYS A 112 7.19 4.80 -14.68
CA LYS A 112 6.88 3.46 -15.16
C LYS A 112 7.12 2.48 -14.03
N TYR A 113 6.06 1.76 -13.62
CA TYR A 113 6.09 0.75 -12.57
C TYR A 113 7.04 -0.40 -12.88
N ASN A 114 7.89 -0.77 -11.93
CA ASN A 114 8.76 -1.95 -12.01
C ASN A 114 8.31 -3.05 -11.05
N TYR A 115 8.22 -2.74 -9.74
CA TYR A 115 7.69 -3.65 -8.73
C TYR A 115 7.23 -2.89 -7.48
N ALA A 116 6.44 -3.57 -6.64
CA ALA A 116 6.15 -3.13 -5.28
C ALA A 116 5.95 -4.34 -4.35
N MET A 117 6.23 -4.12 -3.06
CA MET A 117 6.03 -5.08 -1.98
C MET A 117 5.33 -4.38 -0.82
N ALA A 118 4.29 -5.01 -0.27
CA ALA A 118 3.65 -4.54 0.95
C ALA A 118 4.26 -5.25 2.16
N ASN A 119 4.53 -4.49 3.21
CA ASN A 119 5.04 -5.03 4.47
C ASN A 119 4.46 -4.28 5.68
N ASP A 120 4.42 -4.96 6.82
CA ASP A 120 3.90 -4.44 8.08
C ASP A 120 4.99 -4.51 9.15
N VAL A 121 5.20 -3.41 9.88
CA VAL A 121 6.09 -3.36 11.02
C VAL A 121 5.26 -3.18 12.30
N HIS A 122 5.34 -4.16 13.19
CA HIS A 122 4.65 -4.12 14.47
C HIS A 122 5.50 -3.37 15.48
N GLN A 123 5.01 -2.22 15.92
CA GLN A 123 5.67 -1.36 16.88
C GLN A 123 5.51 -1.88 18.31
N SER A 124 6.41 -1.47 19.22
CA SER A 124 6.38 -1.87 20.63
C SER A 124 5.16 -1.38 21.39
N ASP A 125 4.54 -0.28 20.94
CA ASP A 125 3.31 0.28 21.50
C ASP A 125 2.03 -0.44 21.02
N GLY A 126 2.18 -1.48 20.17
CA GLY A 126 1.09 -2.24 19.59
C GLY A 126 0.50 -1.65 18.32
N THR A 127 0.99 -0.52 17.83
CA THR A 127 0.59 0.01 16.52
C THR A 127 1.22 -0.80 15.39
N VAL A 128 0.62 -0.74 14.21
CA VAL A 128 1.17 -1.38 13.00
C VAL A 128 1.41 -0.31 11.96
N HIS A 129 2.65 -0.22 11.49
CA HIS A 129 3.01 0.63 10.38
C HIS A 129 2.93 -0.16 9.08
N HIS A 130 2.05 0.26 8.17
CA HIS A 130 1.90 -0.35 6.86
C HIS A 130 2.79 0.36 5.86
N TRP A 131 3.66 -0.40 5.19
CA TRP A 131 4.62 0.13 4.23
C TRP A 131 4.45 -0.50 2.85
N VAL A 132 4.79 0.27 1.83
CA VAL A 132 4.98 -0.21 0.45
C VAL A 132 6.37 0.21 0.00
N THR A 133 7.25 -0.76 -0.22
CA THR A 133 8.54 -0.55 -0.86
C THR A 133 8.41 -0.84 -2.35
N SER A 134 8.85 0.09 -3.20
CA SER A 134 8.65 -0.03 -4.65
C SER A 134 9.79 0.58 -5.45
N ALA A 135 9.86 0.22 -6.74
CA ALA A 135 10.75 0.85 -7.69
C ALA A 135 10.02 1.22 -8.99
N TYR A 136 10.45 2.34 -9.57
CA TYR A 136 9.97 2.88 -10.83
C TYR A 136 11.15 3.31 -11.70
N THR A 137 10.99 3.16 -13.02
CA THR A 137 11.82 3.88 -13.98
C THR A 137 11.17 5.24 -14.21
N VAL A 138 11.93 6.30 -13.99
CA VAL A 138 11.45 7.68 -14.15
C VAL A 138 12.12 8.32 -15.33
N THR A 139 11.30 8.87 -16.23
CA THR A 139 11.76 9.70 -17.33
C THR A 139 11.34 11.13 -17.08
N ASP A 140 12.25 12.07 -17.14
CA ASP A 140 11.97 13.50 -16.99
C ASP A 140 12.73 14.33 -18.03
N THR A 141 12.39 15.62 -18.16
CA THR A 141 13.08 16.56 -19.02
C THR A 141 13.75 17.63 -18.17
N ILE A 142 15.08 17.65 -18.16
CA ILE A 142 15.88 18.62 -17.43
C ILE A 142 16.70 19.42 -18.44
N ASP A 143 16.57 20.76 -18.46
CA ASP A 143 17.26 21.64 -19.41
C ASP A 143 17.05 21.24 -20.88
N GLY A 144 15.83 20.78 -21.21
CA GLY A 144 15.46 20.33 -22.56
C GLY A 144 16.05 18.99 -22.97
N LYS A 145 16.68 18.26 -22.05
CA LYS A 145 17.21 16.92 -22.29
C LYS A 145 16.41 15.88 -21.52
N GLU A 146 16.10 14.79 -22.16
CA GLU A 146 15.53 13.62 -21.50
C GLU A 146 16.58 12.99 -20.58
N VAL A 147 16.17 12.75 -19.34
CA VAL A 147 16.95 12.03 -18.34
C VAL A 147 16.15 10.86 -17.81
N VAL A 148 16.83 9.75 -17.54
CA VAL A 148 16.23 8.54 -17.00
C VAL A 148 16.88 8.23 -15.67
N SER A 149 16.07 7.92 -14.68
CA SER A 149 16.53 7.42 -13.37
C SER A 149 15.72 6.21 -12.93
N GLU A 150 16.31 5.45 -12.02
CA GLU A 150 15.59 4.46 -11.22
C GLU A 150 15.33 5.09 -9.85
N GLU A 151 14.07 5.11 -9.46
CA GLU A 151 13.65 5.62 -8.17
C GLU A 151 13.10 4.51 -7.31
N PHE A 152 13.52 4.52 -6.05
CA PHE A 152 13.09 3.61 -5.00
C PHE A 152 12.28 4.41 -3.98
N PHE A 153 11.11 3.89 -3.67
CA PHE A 153 10.20 4.53 -2.73
C PHE A 153 9.97 3.62 -1.55
N ASP A 154 9.98 4.23 -0.37
CA ASP A 154 9.48 3.61 0.85
C ASP A 154 8.33 4.46 1.38
N VAL A 155 7.12 3.88 1.42
CA VAL A 155 5.88 4.63 1.55
C VAL A 155 5.09 4.09 2.73
N ARG A 156 4.83 4.94 3.73
CA ARG A 156 3.95 4.60 4.85
C ARG A 156 2.51 4.99 4.51
N ILE A 157 1.62 4.01 4.67
CA ILE A 157 0.18 4.18 4.48
C ILE A 157 -0.51 4.03 5.83
N GLU A 158 -1.39 4.97 6.14
CA GLU A 158 -2.16 4.97 7.38
C GLU A 158 -3.61 5.31 7.06
N ASN A 159 -4.54 4.44 7.46
CA ASN A 159 -5.98 4.60 7.19
C ASN A 159 -6.31 4.88 5.71
N GLY A 160 -5.62 4.20 4.79
CA GLY A 160 -5.80 4.37 3.34
C GLY A 160 -5.25 5.68 2.78
N LYS A 161 -4.41 6.40 3.55
CA LYS A 161 -3.78 7.67 3.17
C LYS A 161 -2.26 7.54 3.14
N ILE A 162 -1.62 8.24 2.22
CA ILE A 162 -0.15 8.36 2.16
C ILE A 162 0.29 9.31 3.27
N LYS A 163 0.99 8.79 4.24
CA LYS A 163 1.51 9.55 5.38
C LYS A 163 2.95 9.99 5.19
N TYR A 164 3.77 9.11 4.65
CA TYR A 164 5.19 9.36 4.50
C TYR A 164 5.69 8.76 3.19
N ILE A 165 6.58 9.47 2.52
CA ILE A 165 7.30 8.99 1.33
C ILE A 165 8.78 9.30 1.51
N LEU A 166 9.63 8.29 1.38
CA LEU A 166 11.07 8.44 1.20
C LEU A 166 11.42 8.05 -0.22
N VAL A 167 12.21 8.90 -0.89
CA VAL A 167 12.67 8.65 -2.26
C VAL A 167 14.19 8.53 -2.29
N ALA A 168 14.70 7.46 -2.90
CA ALA A 168 16.09 7.34 -3.32
C ALA A 168 16.15 7.26 -4.85
N SER A 169 17.12 7.90 -5.48
CA SER A 169 17.24 7.94 -6.94
C SER A 169 18.65 7.57 -7.41
N ARG A 170 18.73 6.84 -8.52
CA ARG A 170 19.96 6.51 -9.23
C ARG A 170 19.83 6.90 -10.69
N ALA A 171 20.73 7.75 -11.19
CA ALA A 171 20.77 8.08 -12.61
C ALA A 171 21.09 6.84 -13.45
N VAL A 172 20.42 6.70 -14.59
CA VAL A 172 20.75 5.70 -15.61
C VAL A 172 21.60 6.40 -16.66
N ILE A 173 22.87 5.99 -16.78
CA ILE A 173 23.79 6.50 -17.78
C ILE A 173 23.70 5.59 -19.00
N ALA A 174 23.47 6.16 -20.19
CA ALA A 174 23.48 5.39 -21.43
C ALA A 174 24.86 4.74 -21.64
N GLU A 175 24.87 3.46 -22.09
CA GLU A 175 26.11 2.77 -22.39
C GLU A 175 26.91 3.55 -23.47
N GLY A 176 28.16 3.89 -23.19
CA GLY A 176 29.09 4.50 -24.13
C GLY A 176 29.30 6.03 -23.99
N GLN A 177 28.87 6.64 -22.88
CA GLN A 177 29.23 8.01 -22.51
C GLN A 177 30.35 8.07 -21.48
#